data_d0d5d81301c4e7722962d13819f2f336
#
_entry.id   d0d5d81301c4e7722962d13819f2f336
#
_cell.length_a   1.000
_cell.length_b   1.000
_cell.length_c   1.000
_cell.angle_alpha   90.00
_cell.angle_beta   90.00
_cell.angle_gamma   90.00
#
_symmetry.space_group_name_H-M   'P 1'
#
loop_
_entity.id
_entity.type
_entity.pdbx_description
1 polymer ?
#
loop_
_entity_poly.entity_id
_entity_poly.type
_entity_poly.pdbx_seq_one_letter_code
_entity_poly.pdbx_strand_id
1 'polypeptide(L)'
;EEGVELLTLNAPVRIEADEAGNVRAFVAQPQMIHEYDRQGRPSSVNANKPELEIPCEIVLMAIGQDIVSQDFEKYSVNPRRKTFETHDTTRVKGYEKIFAGGDCVFGPATVIKAIGAGKIAALNIDEYLGYHHKYLDDIRIPEPRENDRTHYGRVHLTDRSARERKTNFEPIENGMSFDEAMQECGKCLRCDHFGCGVIEGGRV
;
A
#
# COMPACT_ATOMS: atom_id res chain seq x y z
N GLU A 1 -19.55 -11.89 3.17
CA GLU A 1 -20.37 -12.63 2.22
C GLU A 1 -19.85 -14.06 1.99
N GLU A 2 -18.52 -14.25 1.88
CA GLU A 2 -17.89 -15.57 1.68
C GLU A 2 -17.86 -16.43 2.96
N GLY A 3 -18.35 -15.94 4.09
CA GLY A 3 -18.41 -16.64 5.36
C GLY A 3 -17.20 -16.40 6.26
N VAL A 4 -16.39 -15.38 5.97
CA VAL A 4 -15.31 -14.95 6.86
C VAL A 4 -15.90 -14.29 8.10
N GLU A 5 -15.45 -14.70 9.28
CA GLU A 5 -15.81 -14.08 10.54
C GLU A 5 -14.80 -12.99 10.89
N LEU A 6 -15.28 -11.79 11.22
CA LEU A 6 -14.47 -10.66 11.64
C LEU A 6 -14.57 -10.45 13.15
N LEU A 7 -13.51 -10.79 13.88
CA LEU A 7 -13.40 -10.61 15.32
C LEU A 7 -12.58 -9.34 15.62
N THR A 8 -13.26 -8.21 15.78
CA THR A 8 -12.62 -6.94 16.13
C THR A 8 -12.28 -6.84 17.61
N LEU A 9 -11.38 -5.91 17.97
CA LEU A 9 -10.96 -5.64 19.35
C LEU A 9 -10.42 -6.90 20.06
N ASN A 10 -9.55 -7.62 19.38
CA ASN A 10 -8.83 -8.76 19.92
C ASN A 10 -7.32 -8.60 19.64
N ALA A 11 -6.51 -8.62 20.69
CA ALA A 11 -5.07 -8.58 20.58
C ALA A 11 -4.48 -9.99 20.59
N PRO A 12 -3.52 -10.31 19.71
CA PRO A 12 -2.83 -11.60 19.74
C PRO A 12 -2.06 -11.78 21.05
N VAL A 13 -2.17 -12.97 21.65
CA VAL A 13 -1.45 -13.36 22.87
C VAL A 13 -0.45 -14.46 22.57
N ARG A 14 -0.93 -15.58 22.02
CA ARG A 14 -0.09 -16.74 21.71
C ARG A 14 -0.75 -17.64 20.69
N ILE A 15 0.06 -18.49 20.11
CA ILE A 15 -0.38 -19.62 19.28
C ILE A 15 -0.14 -20.89 20.10
N GLU A 16 -1.14 -21.74 20.19
CA GLU A 16 -1.05 -23.03 20.85
C GLU A 16 -0.82 -24.13 19.82
N ALA A 17 0.08 -25.05 20.19
CA ALA A 17 0.39 -26.21 19.38
C ALA A 17 -0.12 -27.50 20.04
N ASP A 18 -0.34 -28.53 19.24
CA ASP A 18 -0.58 -29.89 19.69
C ASP A 18 0.75 -30.59 20.07
N GLU A 19 0.67 -31.83 20.52
CA GLU A 19 1.84 -32.64 20.90
C GLU A 19 2.81 -32.91 19.73
N ALA A 20 2.31 -32.83 18.49
CA ALA A 20 3.10 -33.00 17.26
C ALA A 20 3.73 -31.68 16.78
N GLY A 21 3.41 -30.55 17.41
CA GLY A 21 3.91 -29.22 17.04
C GLY A 21 3.07 -28.51 15.97
N ASN A 22 1.90 -29.02 15.58
CA ASN A 22 1.01 -28.33 14.68
C ASN A 22 0.18 -27.29 15.42
N VAL A 23 -0.22 -26.23 14.71
CA VAL A 23 -1.12 -25.21 15.27
C VAL A 23 -2.45 -25.84 15.65
N ARG A 24 -2.88 -25.62 16.89
CA ARG A 24 -4.16 -26.07 17.42
C ARG A 24 -5.15 -24.92 17.60
N ALA A 25 -4.65 -23.80 18.09
CA ALA A 25 -5.49 -22.64 18.37
C ALA A 25 -4.68 -21.34 18.36
N PHE A 26 -5.37 -20.25 18.06
CA PHE A 26 -4.90 -18.89 18.26
C PHE A 26 -5.59 -18.29 19.48
N VAL A 27 -4.82 -17.73 20.41
CA VAL A 27 -5.35 -17.13 21.63
C VAL A 27 -5.26 -15.63 21.57
N ALA A 28 -6.37 -14.97 21.79
CA ALA A 28 -6.50 -13.52 21.74
C ALA A 28 -7.04 -12.95 23.05
N GLN A 29 -6.56 -11.79 23.46
CA GLN A 29 -7.08 -11.02 24.56
C GLN A 29 -8.11 -10.01 24.05
N PRO A 30 -9.37 -10.08 24.47
CA PRO A 30 -10.35 -9.05 24.15
C PRO A 30 -9.90 -7.66 24.59
N GLN A 31 -10.12 -6.68 23.74
CA GLN A 31 -9.75 -5.28 23.94
C GLN A 31 -10.98 -4.40 24.15
N MET A 32 -10.77 -3.22 24.70
CA MET A 32 -11.73 -2.12 24.69
C MET A 32 -11.06 -0.84 24.22
N ILE A 33 -11.81 0.01 23.53
CA ILE A 33 -11.34 1.34 23.15
C ILE A 33 -11.19 2.18 24.42
N HIS A 34 -10.03 2.83 24.57
CA HIS A 34 -9.73 3.66 25.73
C HIS A 34 -9.73 5.13 25.35
N GLU A 35 -8.80 5.55 24.49
CA GLU A 35 -8.61 6.95 24.10
C GLU A 35 -8.47 7.06 22.59
N TYR A 36 -8.64 8.29 22.09
CA TYR A 36 -8.33 8.65 20.70
C TYR A 36 -7.12 9.59 20.68
N ASP A 37 -6.20 9.32 19.77
CA ASP A 37 -5.09 10.23 19.53
C ASP A 37 -5.55 11.51 18.83
N ARG A 38 -4.61 12.47 18.64
CA ARG A 38 -4.91 13.76 17.97
C ARG A 38 -5.35 13.60 16.50
N GLN A 39 -5.15 12.43 15.92
CA GLN A 39 -5.52 12.09 14.54
C GLN A 39 -6.85 11.30 14.48
N GLY A 40 -7.51 11.10 15.62
CA GLY A 40 -8.75 10.36 15.73
C GLY A 40 -8.60 8.84 15.68
N ARG A 41 -7.38 8.30 15.89
CA ARG A 41 -7.17 6.85 15.95
C ARG A 41 -7.42 6.35 17.36
N PRO A 42 -8.22 5.29 17.53
CA PRO A 42 -8.47 4.71 18.83
C PRO A 42 -7.22 3.98 19.36
N SER A 43 -6.90 4.19 20.62
CA SER A 43 -6.05 3.28 21.38
C SER A 43 -6.90 2.21 22.05
N SER A 44 -6.34 1.06 22.29
CA SER A 44 -7.04 -0.05 22.97
C SER A 44 -6.26 -0.51 24.18
N VAL A 45 -7.00 -1.01 25.17
CA VAL A 45 -6.48 -1.65 26.38
C VAL A 45 -7.17 -2.99 26.59
N ASN A 46 -6.56 -3.86 27.38
CA ASN A 46 -7.15 -5.16 27.69
C ASN A 46 -8.50 -4.96 28.39
N ALA A 47 -9.53 -5.59 27.85
CA ALA A 47 -10.80 -5.69 28.53
C ALA A 47 -10.69 -6.67 29.72
N ASN A 48 -11.48 -6.44 30.76
CA ASN A 48 -11.59 -7.40 31.88
C ASN A 48 -12.49 -8.59 31.49
N LYS A 49 -12.00 -9.36 30.50
CA LYS A 49 -12.65 -10.56 29.96
C LYS A 49 -11.60 -11.67 29.81
N PRO A 50 -12.01 -12.94 29.92
CA PRO A 50 -11.11 -14.06 29.66
C PRO A 50 -10.56 -14.01 28.24
N GLU A 51 -9.39 -14.61 28.06
CA GLU A 51 -8.82 -14.85 26.74
C GLU A 51 -9.79 -15.67 25.88
N LEU A 52 -9.80 -15.37 24.60
CA LEU A 52 -10.58 -16.08 23.59
C LEU A 52 -9.66 -17.08 22.88
N GLU A 53 -9.98 -18.35 22.98
CA GLU A 53 -9.33 -19.41 22.24
C GLU A 53 -10.07 -19.65 20.92
N ILE A 54 -9.40 -19.53 19.80
CA ILE A 54 -9.94 -19.69 18.45
C ILE A 54 -9.27 -20.91 17.82
N PRO A 55 -9.98 -22.04 17.71
CA PRO A 55 -9.44 -23.23 17.06
C PRO A 55 -9.08 -22.93 15.60
N CYS A 56 -7.86 -23.24 15.20
CA CYS A 56 -7.39 -23.07 13.82
C CYS A 56 -6.18 -23.96 13.56
N GLU A 57 -5.95 -24.26 12.30
CA GLU A 57 -4.81 -25.06 11.84
C GLU A 57 -3.70 -24.18 11.25
N ILE A 58 -4.02 -22.96 10.84
CA ILE A 58 -3.08 -22.01 10.22
C ILE A 58 -3.35 -20.61 10.78
N VAL A 59 -2.28 -19.90 11.11
CA VAL A 59 -2.33 -18.49 11.51
C VAL A 59 -1.49 -17.68 10.55
N LEU A 60 -2.09 -16.67 9.90
CA LEU A 60 -1.41 -15.72 9.02
C LEU A 60 -1.25 -14.37 9.74
N MET A 61 -0.01 -13.99 10.00
CA MET A 61 0.31 -12.73 10.65
C MET A 61 0.46 -11.62 9.61
N ALA A 62 -0.55 -10.72 9.56
CA ALA A 62 -0.59 -9.59 8.62
C ALA A 62 -0.67 -8.24 9.38
N ILE A 63 0.13 -8.08 10.43
CA ILE A 63 0.07 -6.95 11.39
C ILE A 63 1.04 -5.81 11.06
N GLY A 64 1.64 -5.82 9.90
CA GLY A 64 2.61 -4.82 9.45
C GLY A 64 4.01 -5.39 9.27
N GLN A 65 4.90 -4.54 8.82
CA GLN A 65 6.30 -4.89 8.54
C GLN A 65 7.21 -3.81 9.12
N ASP A 66 8.36 -4.23 9.59
CA ASP A 66 9.46 -3.36 10.01
C ASP A 66 10.64 -3.52 9.04
N ILE A 67 11.50 -2.52 8.99
CA ILE A 67 12.71 -2.56 8.18
C ILE A 67 13.73 -3.51 8.84
N VAL A 68 14.26 -4.42 8.06
CA VAL A 68 15.41 -5.23 8.44
C VAL A 68 16.69 -4.44 8.14
N SER A 69 17.23 -3.77 9.14
CA SER A 69 18.38 -2.85 9.01
C SER A 69 19.71 -3.41 9.50
N GLN A 70 19.70 -4.57 10.13
CA GLN A 70 20.87 -5.15 10.80
C GLN A 70 22.08 -5.33 9.85
N ASP A 71 21.82 -5.63 8.58
CA ASP A 71 22.87 -5.79 7.59
C ASP A 71 23.65 -4.50 7.29
N PHE A 72 23.06 -3.35 7.61
CA PHE A 72 23.66 -2.04 7.40
C PHE A 72 24.38 -1.50 8.64
N GLU A 73 24.13 -2.07 9.82
CA GLU A 73 24.74 -1.62 11.08
C GLU A 73 26.27 -1.74 11.06
N LYS A 74 26.81 -2.78 10.41
CA LYS A 74 28.25 -2.97 10.21
C LYS A 74 28.93 -1.83 9.43
N TYR A 75 28.14 -1.03 8.70
CA TYR A 75 28.58 0.17 7.98
C TYR A 75 28.22 1.45 8.72
N SER A 76 27.75 1.32 9.96
CA SER A 76 27.25 2.43 10.80
C SER A 76 26.03 3.14 10.21
N VAL A 77 25.31 2.51 9.30
CA VAL A 77 24.08 3.06 8.70
C VAL A 77 22.89 2.55 9.50
N ASN A 78 22.37 3.39 10.37
CA ASN A 78 21.29 3.03 11.28
C ASN A 78 20.02 3.83 10.96
N PRO A 79 18.85 3.19 10.97
CA PRO A 79 17.60 3.90 10.82
C PRO A 79 17.31 4.74 12.07
N ARG A 80 16.67 5.89 11.89
CA ARG A 80 16.07 6.64 12.97
C ARG A 80 14.59 6.27 13.09
N ARG A 81 14.13 5.90 14.26
CA ARG A 81 12.71 5.57 14.53
C ARG A 81 12.12 4.52 13.56
N LYS A 82 12.87 3.55 13.09
CA LYS A 82 12.46 2.53 12.14
C LYS A 82 12.52 2.91 10.65
N THR A 83 12.97 4.10 10.26
CA THR A 83 13.15 4.51 8.85
C THR A 83 14.48 5.25 8.68
N PHE A 84 15.02 5.25 7.46
CA PHE A 84 16.19 6.06 7.13
C PHE A 84 15.74 7.50 6.84
N GLU A 85 16.34 8.47 7.47
CA GLU A 85 16.11 9.88 7.15
C GLU A 85 16.94 10.27 5.91
N THR A 86 16.29 10.88 4.96
CA THR A 86 16.93 11.37 3.73
C THR A 86 16.82 12.88 3.59
N HIS A 87 17.67 13.46 2.75
CA HIS A 87 17.50 14.78 2.17
C HIS A 87 16.52 14.70 0.98
N ASP A 88 16.14 15.85 0.42
CA ASP A 88 15.28 15.92 -0.77
C ASP A 88 15.90 15.19 -1.97
N THR A 89 17.21 15.08 -2.02
CA THR A 89 17.98 14.30 -3.00
C THR A 89 17.99 12.80 -2.75
N THR A 90 17.12 12.26 -1.90
CA THR A 90 17.08 10.86 -1.46
C THR A 90 18.37 10.35 -0.79
N ARG A 91 19.37 11.21 -0.60
CA ARG A 91 20.61 10.88 0.10
C ARG A 91 20.35 10.72 1.59
N VAL A 92 20.85 9.64 2.18
CA VAL A 92 20.69 9.37 3.62
C VAL A 92 21.47 10.42 4.42
N LYS A 93 20.83 11.03 5.43
CA LYS A 93 21.43 12.06 6.25
C LYS A 93 22.69 11.54 6.98
N GLY A 94 23.76 12.26 6.87
CA GLY A 94 25.06 11.88 7.44
C GLY A 94 25.94 11.02 6.54
N TYR A 95 25.48 10.68 5.33
CA TYR A 95 26.22 9.85 4.37
C TYR A 95 26.23 10.48 2.99
N GLU A 96 27.41 10.59 2.40
CA GLU A 96 27.55 11.22 1.07
C GLU A 96 27.19 10.29 -0.09
N LYS A 97 27.37 8.98 0.09
CA LYS A 97 27.29 7.98 -0.99
C LYS A 97 26.16 6.98 -0.80
N ILE A 98 25.26 7.23 0.13
CA ILE A 98 24.14 6.32 0.42
C ILE A 98 22.85 7.02 0.10
N PHE A 99 22.04 6.37 -0.72
CA PHE A 99 20.72 6.83 -1.14
C PHE A 99 19.68 5.81 -0.70
N ALA A 100 18.49 6.28 -0.35
CA ALA A 100 17.39 5.43 0.08
C ALA A 100 16.06 5.98 -0.42
N GLY A 101 15.10 5.07 -0.65
CA GLY A 101 13.75 5.42 -1.08
C GLY A 101 12.79 4.26 -0.85
N GLY A 102 11.49 4.52 -0.99
CA GLY A 102 10.46 3.52 -0.74
C GLY A 102 10.18 3.31 0.74
N ASP A 103 9.75 2.11 1.10
CA ASP A 103 9.26 1.80 2.45
C ASP A 103 10.32 1.99 3.54
N CYS A 104 11.59 1.84 3.21
CA CYS A 104 12.67 2.09 4.16
C CYS A 104 12.84 3.58 4.55
N VAL A 105 12.21 4.49 3.81
CA VAL A 105 12.19 5.93 4.10
C VAL A 105 10.83 6.38 4.61
N PHE A 106 9.76 5.97 3.94
CA PHE A 106 8.40 6.46 4.23
C PHE A 106 7.59 5.55 5.16
N GLY A 107 8.10 4.36 5.49
CA GLY A 107 7.32 3.27 6.06
C GLY A 107 6.48 2.54 5.00
N PRO A 108 5.78 1.46 5.38
CA PRO A 108 4.95 0.70 4.46
C PRO A 108 3.93 1.57 3.72
N ALA A 109 3.97 1.53 2.39
CA ALA A 109 3.16 2.37 1.51
C ALA A 109 2.71 1.59 0.26
N THR A 110 2.28 2.29 -0.78
CA THR A 110 1.85 1.65 -2.03
C THR A 110 3.03 1.33 -2.94
N VAL A 111 2.88 0.31 -3.78
CA VAL A 111 3.87 -0.07 -4.81
C VAL A 111 4.22 1.11 -5.72
N ILE A 112 3.24 1.92 -6.09
CA ILE A 112 3.44 3.11 -6.95
C ILE A 112 4.37 4.11 -6.26
N LYS A 113 4.23 4.33 -4.96
CA LYS A 113 5.14 5.21 -4.19
C LYS A 113 6.55 4.65 -4.13
N ALA A 114 6.70 3.34 -3.96
CA ALA A 114 8.00 2.69 -3.95
C ALA A 114 8.70 2.81 -5.32
N ILE A 115 7.99 2.58 -6.42
CA ILE A 115 8.49 2.76 -7.79
C ILE A 115 8.89 4.23 -8.03
N GLY A 116 8.04 5.18 -7.64
CA GLY A 116 8.34 6.60 -7.77
C GLY A 116 9.61 7.01 -7.01
N ALA A 117 9.72 6.56 -5.76
CA ALA A 117 10.91 6.81 -4.94
C ALA A 117 12.18 6.19 -5.54
N GLY A 118 12.07 4.98 -6.11
CA GLY A 118 13.19 4.34 -6.81
C GLY A 118 13.67 5.12 -8.03
N LYS A 119 12.74 5.66 -8.82
CA LYS A 119 13.08 6.52 -9.97
C LYS A 119 13.78 7.81 -9.54
N ILE A 120 13.27 8.47 -8.48
CA ILE A 120 13.89 9.68 -7.94
C ILE A 120 15.29 9.38 -7.39
N ALA A 121 15.45 8.28 -6.65
CA ALA A 121 16.75 7.87 -6.16
C ALA A 121 17.74 7.60 -7.29
N ALA A 122 17.31 6.94 -8.36
CA ALA A 122 18.15 6.67 -9.53
C ALA A 122 18.60 7.96 -10.21
N LEU A 123 17.72 8.94 -10.38
CA LEU A 123 18.06 10.26 -10.93
C LEU A 123 19.09 10.99 -10.05
N ASN A 124 18.88 10.98 -8.74
CA ASN A 124 19.80 11.63 -7.82
C ASN A 124 21.17 10.95 -7.75
N ILE A 125 21.24 9.65 -7.95
CA ILE A 125 22.49 8.89 -8.08
C ILE A 125 23.19 9.25 -9.39
N ASP A 126 22.44 9.33 -10.48
CA ASP A 126 22.93 9.70 -11.79
C ASP A 126 23.58 11.09 -11.76
N GLU A 127 22.89 12.06 -11.19
CA GLU A 127 23.38 13.42 -10.98
C GLU A 127 24.63 13.44 -10.08
N TYR A 128 24.62 12.68 -8.99
CA TYR A 128 25.75 12.56 -8.06
C TYR A 128 27.01 12.02 -8.75
N LEU A 129 26.83 11.10 -9.69
CA LEU A 129 27.94 10.51 -10.47
C LEU A 129 28.41 11.41 -11.62
N GLY A 130 27.76 12.55 -11.84
CA GLY A 130 28.09 13.49 -12.91
C GLY A 130 27.51 13.12 -14.28
N TYR A 131 26.56 12.18 -14.31
CA TYR A 131 25.75 11.91 -15.48
C TYR A 131 24.49 12.78 -15.43
N HIS A 132 23.84 12.96 -16.56
CA HIS A 132 22.63 13.78 -16.68
C HIS A 132 21.67 13.12 -17.64
N HIS A 133 21.33 11.83 -17.39
CA HIS A 133 20.41 11.12 -18.23
C HIS A 133 18.99 11.69 -18.05
N LYS A 134 18.34 11.93 -19.16
CA LYS A 134 16.95 12.34 -19.14
C LYS A 134 16.03 11.12 -19.14
N TYR A 135 15.13 11.07 -18.16
CA TYR A 135 14.05 10.10 -18.15
C TYR A 135 12.85 10.69 -18.88
N LEU A 136 12.34 9.98 -19.87
CA LEU A 136 11.03 10.26 -20.44
C LEU A 136 10.93 11.47 -21.40
N ASP A 137 11.99 11.83 -22.11
CA ASP A 137 11.93 12.93 -23.09
C ASP A 137 10.96 12.66 -24.26
N ASP A 138 10.56 11.40 -24.50
CA ASP A 138 9.81 11.01 -25.69
C ASP A 138 8.34 10.63 -25.46
N ILE A 139 7.80 10.85 -24.26
CA ILE A 139 6.37 10.60 -24.02
C ILE A 139 5.55 11.70 -24.68
N ARG A 140 5.05 11.40 -25.86
CA ARG A 140 4.07 12.25 -26.53
C ARG A 140 2.67 11.91 -25.99
N ILE A 141 2.09 12.85 -25.25
CA ILE A 141 0.69 12.77 -24.86
C ILE A 141 -0.16 13.04 -26.11
N PRO A 142 -1.02 12.11 -26.55
CA PRO A 142 -1.87 12.34 -27.71
C PRO A 142 -2.82 13.52 -27.48
N GLU A 143 -3.07 14.28 -28.53
CA GLU A 143 -4.06 15.35 -28.47
C GLU A 143 -5.43 14.82 -28.05
N PRO A 144 -6.16 15.57 -27.21
CA PRO A 144 -7.48 15.17 -26.79
C PRO A 144 -8.41 15.10 -28.00
N ARG A 145 -9.20 14.03 -28.08
CA ARG A 145 -10.28 13.95 -29.06
C ARG A 145 -11.50 14.67 -28.53
N GLU A 146 -12.20 15.35 -29.41
CA GLU A 146 -13.52 15.86 -29.07
C GLU A 146 -14.45 14.70 -28.71
N ASN A 147 -15.18 14.87 -27.63
CA ASN A 147 -16.30 13.99 -27.28
C ASN A 147 -17.55 14.87 -27.14
N ASP A 148 -18.69 14.26 -27.29
CA ASP A 148 -19.99 14.94 -27.22
C ASP A 148 -20.35 15.39 -25.80
N ARG A 149 -19.56 14.99 -24.80
CA ARG A 149 -19.80 15.23 -23.38
C ARG A 149 -21.23 14.91 -22.94
N THR A 150 -21.83 13.91 -23.57
CA THR A 150 -23.15 13.43 -23.19
C THR A 150 -23.14 12.97 -21.74
N HIS A 151 -24.17 13.38 -21.00
CA HIS A 151 -24.32 13.01 -19.59
C HIS A 151 -24.83 11.57 -19.47
N TYR A 152 -23.91 10.64 -19.23
CA TYR A 152 -24.23 9.25 -18.91
C TYR A 152 -24.18 9.03 -17.40
N GLY A 153 -25.06 8.14 -16.92
CA GLY A 153 -24.95 7.61 -15.56
C GLY A 153 -23.65 6.83 -15.37
N ARG A 154 -23.30 6.56 -14.12
CA ARG A 154 -22.16 5.71 -13.79
C ARG A 154 -22.49 4.25 -14.13
N VAL A 155 -21.57 3.54 -14.77
CA VAL A 155 -21.65 2.09 -14.89
C VAL A 155 -21.37 1.45 -13.53
N HIS A 156 -22.27 0.58 -13.10
CA HIS A 156 -22.12 -0.18 -11.86
C HIS A 156 -21.61 -1.57 -12.19
N LEU A 157 -20.39 -1.85 -11.80
CA LEU A 157 -19.87 -3.21 -11.89
C LEU A 157 -20.62 -4.12 -10.92
N THR A 158 -20.86 -5.32 -11.36
CA THR A 158 -21.46 -6.37 -10.53
C THR A 158 -20.41 -7.36 -10.11
N ASP A 159 -20.54 -7.89 -8.92
CA ASP A 159 -19.68 -8.96 -8.42
C ASP A 159 -20.27 -10.33 -8.78
N ARG A 160 -19.38 -11.28 -8.95
CA ARG A 160 -19.74 -12.70 -8.96
C ARG A 160 -20.35 -13.06 -7.61
N SER A 161 -21.24 -14.05 -7.58
CA SER A 161 -21.87 -14.45 -6.32
C SER A 161 -20.83 -14.94 -5.30
N ALA A 162 -21.05 -14.65 -4.01
CA ALA A 162 -20.16 -15.11 -2.92
C ALA A 162 -19.97 -16.65 -2.93
N ARG A 163 -21.01 -17.40 -3.36
CA ARG A 163 -20.96 -18.85 -3.49
C ARG A 163 -19.95 -19.30 -4.55
N GLU A 164 -19.83 -18.57 -5.65
CA GLU A 164 -18.87 -18.87 -6.73
C GLU A 164 -17.47 -18.40 -6.36
N ARG A 165 -17.33 -17.15 -5.84
CA ARG A 165 -16.05 -16.55 -5.50
C ARG A 165 -15.21 -17.37 -4.52
N LYS A 166 -15.84 -17.99 -3.53
CA LYS A 166 -15.15 -18.79 -2.51
C LYS A 166 -14.62 -20.14 -3.02
N THR A 167 -14.91 -20.53 -4.25
CA THR A 167 -14.50 -21.82 -4.79
C THR A 167 -13.29 -21.76 -5.72
N ASN A 168 -12.86 -20.57 -6.11
CA ASN A 168 -11.75 -20.35 -7.04
C ASN A 168 -11.14 -18.95 -6.87
N PHE A 169 -10.05 -18.69 -7.59
CA PHE A 169 -9.34 -17.40 -7.59
C PHE A 169 -9.60 -16.58 -8.87
N GLU A 170 -10.69 -16.84 -9.56
CA GLU A 170 -11.12 -16.00 -10.68
C GLU A 170 -11.48 -14.58 -10.20
N PRO A 171 -11.42 -13.56 -11.07
CA PRO A 171 -11.78 -12.18 -10.71
C PRO A 171 -13.11 -12.09 -9.97
N ILE A 172 -13.16 -11.29 -8.94
CA ILE A 172 -14.35 -11.07 -8.11
C ILE A 172 -15.41 -10.28 -8.86
N GLU A 173 -14.97 -9.18 -9.50
CA GLU A 173 -15.84 -8.30 -10.26
C GLU A 173 -16.04 -8.82 -11.68
N ASN A 174 -17.26 -8.72 -12.18
CA ASN A 174 -17.54 -8.85 -13.59
C ASN A 174 -16.99 -7.63 -14.32
N GLY A 175 -16.32 -7.81 -15.43
CA GLY A 175 -15.79 -6.73 -16.23
C GLY A 175 -16.91 -5.89 -16.87
N MET A 176 -16.55 -4.74 -17.38
CA MET A 176 -17.44 -3.94 -18.24
C MET A 176 -17.58 -4.60 -19.61
N SER A 177 -18.76 -4.52 -20.19
CA SER A 177 -18.93 -4.72 -21.63
C SER A 177 -18.20 -3.61 -22.41
N PHE A 178 -17.97 -3.83 -23.70
CA PHE A 178 -17.32 -2.79 -24.52
C PHE A 178 -18.13 -1.48 -24.53
N ASP A 179 -19.47 -1.54 -24.59
CA ASP A 179 -20.32 -0.36 -24.61
C ASP A 179 -20.28 0.38 -23.27
N GLU A 180 -20.29 -0.33 -22.15
CA GLU A 180 -20.12 0.24 -20.81
C GLU A 180 -18.75 0.90 -20.64
N ALA A 181 -17.70 0.26 -21.12
CA ALA A 181 -16.35 0.82 -21.10
C ALA A 181 -16.27 2.10 -21.96
N MET A 182 -16.89 2.12 -23.12
CA MET A 182 -16.97 3.30 -23.98
C MET A 182 -17.76 4.42 -23.32
N GLN A 183 -18.86 4.11 -22.61
CA GLN A 183 -19.62 5.07 -21.83
C GLN A 183 -18.76 5.71 -20.73
N GLU A 184 -17.99 4.93 -19.97
CA GLU A 184 -17.09 5.47 -18.93
C GLU A 184 -15.93 6.26 -19.54
N CYS A 185 -15.35 5.80 -20.64
CA CYS A 185 -14.30 6.54 -21.37
C CYS A 185 -14.81 7.89 -21.89
N GLY A 186 -16.07 7.97 -22.32
CA GLY A 186 -16.70 9.21 -22.79
C GLY A 186 -16.79 10.31 -21.73
N LYS A 187 -16.70 9.98 -20.46
CA LYS A 187 -16.66 10.93 -19.33
C LYS A 187 -15.27 11.52 -19.07
N CYS A 188 -14.25 11.01 -19.74
CA CYS A 188 -12.88 11.44 -19.51
C CYS A 188 -12.68 12.92 -19.89
N LEU A 189 -12.27 13.73 -18.92
CA LEU A 189 -11.98 15.15 -19.11
C LEU A 189 -10.58 15.42 -19.62
N ARG A 190 -9.78 14.38 -19.87
CA ARG A 190 -8.38 14.51 -20.29
C ARG A 190 -7.55 15.43 -19.38
N CYS A 191 -7.66 15.20 -18.07
CA CYS A 191 -6.89 15.94 -17.08
C CYS A 191 -5.38 15.78 -17.24
N ASP A 192 -4.94 14.70 -17.87
CA ASP A 192 -3.56 14.47 -18.30
C ASP A 192 -3.06 15.54 -19.26
N HIS A 193 -3.94 16.05 -20.14
CA HIS A 193 -3.63 17.08 -21.13
C HIS A 193 -3.68 18.50 -20.53
N PHE A 194 -4.69 18.80 -19.72
CA PHE A 194 -4.91 20.14 -19.14
C PHE A 194 -4.33 20.32 -17.75
N GLY A 195 -3.90 19.26 -17.11
CA GLY A 195 -3.46 19.22 -15.72
C GLY A 195 -1.95 19.15 -15.57
N CYS A 196 -1.52 18.13 -14.85
CA CYS A 196 -0.14 18.00 -14.37
C CYS A 196 0.94 17.93 -15.46
N GLY A 197 0.60 17.47 -16.65
CA GLY A 197 1.56 17.37 -17.76
C GLY A 197 1.82 18.67 -18.52
N VAL A 198 0.92 19.66 -18.39
CA VAL A 198 0.99 20.91 -19.14
C VAL A 198 1.36 22.08 -18.23
N ILE A 199 1.04 21.99 -16.96
CA ILE A 199 1.37 23.03 -15.99
C ILE A 199 2.81 22.82 -15.54
N GLU A 200 3.67 23.74 -15.91
CA GLU A 200 5.04 23.82 -15.40
C GLU A 200 5.03 23.86 -13.88
N GLY A 201 5.73 22.93 -13.22
CA GLY A 201 5.63 22.73 -11.78
C GLY A 201 4.44 21.90 -11.34
N GLY A 202 3.74 21.29 -12.28
CA GLY A 202 2.78 20.24 -12.03
C GLY A 202 3.47 19.11 -11.28
N ARG A 203 2.85 18.63 -10.29
CA ARG A 203 3.37 17.83 -9.22
C ARG A 203 4.34 16.75 -9.53
N VAL A 204 5.38 16.90 -8.89
CA VAL A 204 6.37 15.86 -8.62
C VAL A 204 5.82 14.84 -7.61
#